data_b688b03e3670effcb7fb0068e9c955c0
#
_entry.id   b688b03e3670effcb7fb0068e9c955c0
#
_cell.length_a   1.000
_cell.length_b   1.000
_cell.length_c   1.000
_cell.angle_alpha   90.00
_cell.angle_beta   90.00
_cell.angle_gamma   90.00
#
_symmetry.space_group_name_H-M   'P 1'
#
loop_
_entity.id
_entity.type
_entity.pdbx_description
1 polymer ?
#
loop_
_entity_poly.entity_id
_entity_poly.type
_entity_poly.pdbx_seq_one_letter_code
_entity_poly.pdbx_strand_id
1 'polypeptide(L)'
;MKTLMHLFRFVHGLMAFLFACAALMLIAIAARMGWAAFTGGLDRTAAQAIIEAVGLLAAAVVALQIAETIVEEEVVRDADISAPTRIRRFLSRFFVVILVALAIEGLVATFRAMHEDPAQLLYAASILIAVAVLLAAWGIFVYLNRAAEELEPEAMADAKREDKKLKKIIGTDTK
;
A
#
# COMPACT_ATOMS: atom_id res chain seq x y z
N MET A 1 -2.25 3.36 32.85
CA MET A 1 -1.47 3.18 31.63
C MET A 1 -1.93 1.94 30.83
N LYS A 2 -2.12 0.76 31.45
CA LYS A 2 -2.54 -0.47 30.71
C LYS A 2 -3.89 -0.32 29.97
N THR A 3 -4.89 0.33 30.58
CA THR A 3 -6.21 0.55 29.96
C THR A 3 -6.15 1.41 28.70
N LEU A 4 -5.30 2.45 28.71
CA LEU A 4 -5.11 3.33 27.56
C LEU A 4 -4.45 2.58 26.39
N MET A 5 -3.46 1.73 26.65
CA MET A 5 -2.81 0.90 25.62
C MET A 5 -3.81 -0.10 25.00
N HIS A 6 -4.69 -0.70 25.80
CA HIS A 6 -5.73 -1.59 25.26
C HIS A 6 -6.73 -0.84 24.37
N LEU A 7 -7.11 0.40 24.76
CA LEU A 7 -7.98 1.23 23.94
C LEU A 7 -7.35 1.57 22.59
N PHE A 8 -6.08 1.99 22.57
CA PHE A 8 -5.36 2.27 21.33
C PHE A 8 -5.26 1.02 20.44
N ARG A 9 -4.91 -0.13 21.00
CA ARG A 9 -4.83 -1.40 20.25
C ARG A 9 -6.19 -1.79 19.66
N PHE A 10 -7.27 -1.59 20.40
CA PHE A 10 -8.64 -1.83 19.90
C PHE A 10 -9.00 -0.88 18.75
N VAL A 11 -8.71 0.41 18.88
CA VAL A 11 -8.98 1.41 17.82
C VAL A 11 -8.19 1.08 16.55
N HIS A 12 -6.91 0.74 16.66
CA HIS A 12 -6.09 0.33 15.50
C HIS A 12 -6.62 -0.96 14.86
N GLY A 13 -7.02 -1.94 15.65
CA GLY A 13 -7.63 -3.16 15.14
C GLY A 13 -8.94 -2.89 14.39
N LEU A 14 -9.78 -1.98 14.92
CA LEU A 14 -10.99 -1.54 14.23
C LEU A 14 -10.68 -0.82 12.91
N MET A 15 -9.68 0.07 12.89
CA MET A 15 -9.26 0.75 11.66
C MET A 15 -8.76 -0.26 10.62
N ALA A 16 -7.92 -1.22 11.00
CA ALA A 16 -7.45 -2.27 10.11
C ALA A 16 -8.61 -3.08 9.53
N PHE A 17 -9.57 -3.44 10.35
CA PHE A 17 -10.79 -4.13 9.91
C PHE A 17 -11.59 -3.31 8.89
N LEU A 18 -11.77 -2.01 9.12
CA LEU A 18 -12.49 -1.13 8.20
C LEU A 18 -11.75 -1.00 6.85
N PHE A 19 -10.42 -0.90 6.85
CA PHE A 19 -9.63 -0.90 5.61
C PHE A 19 -9.75 -2.23 4.86
N ALA A 20 -9.73 -3.36 5.56
CA ALA A 20 -9.92 -4.67 4.94
C ALA A 20 -11.33 -4.79 4.33
N CYS A 21 -12.38 -4.34 5.02
CA CYS A 21 -13.73 -4.28 4.47
C CYS A 21 -13.83 -3.39 3.23
N ALA A 22 -13.20 -2.21 3.26
CA ALA A 22 -13.14 -1.31 2.10
C ALA A 22 -12.44 -1.97 0.90
N ALA A 23 -11.32 -2.66 1.12
CA ALA A 23 -10.63 -3.41 0.09
C ALA A 23 -11.52 -4.48 -0.54
N LEU A 24 -12.22 -5.28 0.26
CA LEU A 24 -13.14 -6.30 -0.22
C LEU A 24 -14.29 -5.72 -1.04
N MET A 25 -14.85 -4.57 -0.62
CA MET A 25 -15.89 -3.89 -1.39
C MET A 25 -15.37 -3.38 -2.73
N LEU A 26 -14.17 -2.79 -2.77
CA LEU A 26 -13.55 -2.33 -4.01
C LEU A 26 -13.27 -3.50 -4.97
N ILE A 27 -12.78 -4.63 -4.46
CA ILE A 27 -12.58 -5.85 -5.24
C ILE A 27 -13.91 -6.35 -5.83
N ALA A 28 -14.97 -6.39 -5.04
CA ALA A 28 -16.28 -6.83 -5.50
C ALA A 28 -16.86 -5.90 -6.60
N ILE A 29 -16.69 -4.58 -6.46
CA ILE A 29 -17.11 -3.60 -7.47
C ILE A 29 -16.29 -3.80 -8.74
N ALA A 30 -14.97 -3.89 -8.66
CA ALA A 30 -14.08 -4.09 -9.79
C ALA A 30 -14.40 -5.41 -10.53
N ALA A 31 -14.64 -6.50 -9.80
CA ALA A 31 -15.03 -7.78 -10.37
C ALA A 31 -16.36 -7.69 -11.13
N ARG A 32 -17.37 -6.99 -10.58
CA ARG A 32 -18.65 -6.76 -11.26
C ARG A 32 -18.47 -5.92 -12.52
N MET A 33 -17.64 -4.87 -12.49
CA MET A 33 -17.36 -4.04 -13.66
C MET A 33 -16.66 -4.84 -14.74
N GLY A 34 -15.63 -5.62 -14.40
CA GLY A 34 -14.94 -6.50 -15.35
C GLY A 34 -15.87 -7.56 -15.95
N TRP A 35 -16.75 -8.16 -15.16
CA TRP A 35 -17.74 -9.11 -15.63
C TRP A 35 -18.75 -8.46 -16.59
N ALA A 36 -19.28 -7.28 -16.26
CA ALA A 36 -20.19 -6.55 -17.11
C ALA A 36 -19.54 -6.14 -18.44
N ALA A 37 -18.29 -5.69 -18.42
CA ALA A 37 -17.51 -5.37 -19.61
C ALA A 37 -17.31 -6.61 -20.51
N PHE A 38 -17.03 -7.78 -19.92
CA PHE A 38 -16.84 -9.03 -20.66
C PHE A 38 -18.14 -9.51 -21.32
N THR A 39 -19.28 -9.43 -20.63
CA THR A 39 -20.57 -9.90 -21.12
C THR A 39 -21.30 -8.92 -22.06
N GLY A 40 -20.99 -7.61 -21.92
CA GLY A 40 -21.60 -6.54 -22.72
C GLY A 40 -21.04 -6.38 -24.13
N GLY A 41 -19.93 -7.04 -24.44
CA GLY A 41 -19.22 -6.95 -25.71
C GLY A 41 -17.85 -6.24 -25.53
N LEU A 42 -16.88 -6.65 -26.35
CA LEU A 42 -15.50 -6.11 -26.29
C LEU A 42 -15.38 -4.84 -27.14
N ASP A 43 -16.08 -3.81 -26.73
CA ASP A 43 -16.07 -2.50 -27.36
C ASP A 43 -15.21 -1.48 -26.57
N ARG A 44 -15.22 -0.23 -27.02
CA ARG A 44 -14.49 0.86 -26.36
C ARG A 44 -14.98 1.13 -24.94
N THR A 45 -16.28 0.98 -24.70
CA THR A 45 -16.91 1.16 -23.39
C THR A 45 -16.44 0.08 -22.41
N ALA A 46 -16.33 -1.16 -22.89
CA ALA A 46 -15.77 -2.26 -22.12
C ALA A 46 -14.29 -2.01 -21.75
N ALA A 47 -13.49 -1.47 -22.68
CA ALA A 47 -12.10 -1.13 -22.39
C ALA A 47 -11.98 -0.05 -21.31
N GLN A 48 -12.81 0.98 -21.33
CA GLN A 48 -12.85 2.01 -20.29
C GLN A 48 -13.26 1.41 -18.92
N ALA A 49 -14.29 0.58 -18.89
CA ALA A 49 -14.73 -0.09 -17.66
C ALA A 49 -13.64 -0.98 -17.05
N ILE A 50 -12.86 -1.68 -17.88
CA ILE A 50 -11.73 -2.48 -17.42
C ILE A 50 -10.62 -1.59 -16.83
N ILE A 51 -10.29 -0.46 -17.46
CA ILE A 51 -9.29 0.50 -16.94
C ILE A 51 -9.74 1.04 -15.58
N GLU A 52 -11.01 1.41 -15.42
CA GLU A 52 -11.56 1.84 -14.14
C GLU A 52 -11.52 0.72 -13.08
N ALA A 53 -11.85 -0.51 -13.46
CA ALA A 53 -11.77 -1.67 -12.58
C ALA A 53 -10.32 -1.90 -12.08
N VAL A 54 -9.31 -1.70 -12.93
CA VAL A 54 -7.88 -1.76 -12.55
C VAL A 54 -7.53 -0.68 -11.53
N GLY A 55 -8.03 0.55 -11.69
CA GLY A 55 -7.85 1.63 -10.71
C GLY A 55 -8.46 1.28 -9.34
N LEU A 56 -9.69 0.70 -9.33
CA LEU A 56 -10.32 0.22 -8.09
C LEU A 56 -9.54 -0.91 -7.43
N LEU A 57 -8.98 -1.85 -8.21
CA LEU A 57 -8.12 -2.90 -7.67
C LEU A 57 -6.82 -2.35 -7.08
N ALA A 58 -6.23 -1.32 -7.68
CA ALA A 58 -5.07 -0.65 -7.12
C ALA A 58 -5.40 -0.02 -5.76
N ALA A 59 -6.52 0.70 -5.66
CA ALA A 59 -7.00 1.26 -4.40
C ALA A 59 -7.28 0.17 -3.35
N ALA A 60 -7.83 -0.99 -3.76
CA ALA A 60 -8.06 -2.12 -2.88
C ALA A 60 -6.75 -2.69 -2.32
N VAL A 61 -5.72 -2.83 -3.15
CA VAL A 61 -4.38 -3.28 -2.70
C VAL A 61 -3.81 -2.32 -1.68
N VAL A 62 -3.92 -1.00 -1.89
CA VAL A 62 -3.48 0.02 -0.91
C VAL A 62 -4.21 -0.15 0.41
N ALA A 63 -5.54 -0.25 0.38
CA ALA A 63 -6.35 -0.39 1.58
C ALA A 63 -5.99 -1.68 2.35
N LEU A 64 -5.78 -2.80 1.65
CA LEU A 64 -5.37 -4.07 2.26
C LEU A 64 -3.98 -3.97 2.90
N GLN A 65 -3.02 -3.35 2.24
CA GLN A 65 -1.67 -3.18 2.79
C GLN A 65 -1.64 -2.24 4.00
N ILE A 66 -2.49 -1.21 4.02
CA ILE A 66 -2.66 -0.37 5.22
C ILE A 66 -3.22 -1.22 6.37
N ALA A 67 -4.24 -2.04 6.11
CA ALA A 67 -4.81 -2.94 7.12
C ALA A 67 -3.75 -3.91 7.68
N GLU A 68 -2.99 -4.58 6.81
CA GLU A 68 -1.90 -5.49 7.20
C GLU A 68 -0.84 -4.77 8.03
N THR A 69 -0.43 -3.57 7.61
CA THR A 69 0.59 -2.80 8.33
C THR A 69 0.13 -2.40 9.72
N ILE A 70 -1.13 -1.96 9.88
CA ILE A 70 -1.70 -1.62 11.19
C ILE A 70 -1.72 -2.86 12.10
N VAL A 71 -2.13 -4.01 11.57
CA VAL A 71 -2.17 -5.25 12.34
C VAL A 71 -0.76 -5.68 12.76
N GLU A 72 0.18 -5.68 11.84
CA GLU A 72 1.57 -6.08 12.14
C GLU A 72 2.24 -5.16 13.16
N GLU A 73 2.12 -3.84 13.00
CA GLU A 73 2.90 -2.88 13.79
C GLU A 73 2.23 -2.54 15.13
N GLU A 74 0.89 -2.49 15.20
CA GLU A 74 0.18 -1.95 16.37
C GLU A 74 -0.57 -3.03 17.17
N VAL A 75 -0.97 -4.14 16.52
CA VAL A 75 -1.80 -5.17 17.17
C VAL A 75 -0.95 -6.39 17.56
N VAL A 76 -0.06 -6.85 16.68
CA VAL A 76 0.68 -8.12 16.85
C VAL A 76 2.05 -7.91 17.50
N ARG A 77 2.67 -6.75 17.29
CA ARG A 77 4.04 -6.52 17.76
C ARG A 77 4.12 -5.97 19.18
N ASP A 78 4.59 -6.81 20.08
CA ASP A 78 4.95 -6.45 21.48
C ASP A 78 6.46 -6.15 21.65
N ALA A 79 7.18 -5.81 20.56
CA ALA A 79 8.63 -5.79 20.60
C ALA A 79 9.24 -4.43 20.89
N ASP A 80 10.24 -4.41 21.77
CA ASP A 80 11.15 -3.30 22.06
C ASP A 80 12.14 -3.03 20.90
N ILE A 81 11.61 -2.68 19.72
CA ILE A 81 12.46 -2.21 18.61
C ILE A 81 12.65 -0.72 18.74
N SER A 82 13.87 -0.23 18.47
CA SER A 82 14.16 1.19 18.49
C SER A 82 13.21 1.97 17.57
N ALA A 83 12.65 3.07 18.07
CA ALA A 83 11.69 3.90 17.37
C ALA A 83 12.14 4.31 15.94
N PRO A 84 13.42 4.66 15.67
CA PRO A 84 13.91 5.01 14.34
C PRO A 84 13.78 3.87 13.33
N THR A 85 14.13 2.64 13.71
CA THR A 85 14.10 1.46 12.82
C THR A 85 12.65 1.08 12.44
N ARG A 86 11.71 1.21 13.39
CA ARG A 86 10.30 0.94 13.19
C ARG A 86 9.67 1.93 12.21
N ILE A 87 9.87 3.25 12.43
CA ILE A 87 9.36 4.30 11.57
C ILE A 87 9.89 4.13 10.13
N ARG A 88 11.15 3.79 9.97
CA ARG A 88 11.78 3.61 8.68
C ARG A 88 11.17 2.44 7.90
N ARG A 89 10.95 1.29 8.54
CA ARG A 89 10.36 0.10 7.90
C ARG A 89 8.91 0.36 7.49
N PHE A 90 8.15 1.01 8.37
CA PHE A 90 6.79 1.44 8.09
C PHE A 90 6.74 2.39 6.89
N LEU A 91 7.54 3.48 6.91
CA LEU A 91 7.62 4.45 5.84
C LEU A 91 8.00 3.81 4.51
N SER A 92 8.98 2.90 4.49
CA SER A 92 9.41 2.25 3.25
C SER A 92 8.30 1.42 2.61
N ARG A 93 7.57 0.61 3.39
CA ARG A 93 6.43 -0.17 2.87
C ARG A 93 5.30 0.74 2.40
N PHE A 94 4.91 1.68 3.23
CA PHE A 94 3.83 2.62 2.94
C PHE A 94 4.12 3.46 1.68
N PHE A 95 5.38 3.89 1.52
CA PHE A 95 5.79 4.70 0.37
C PHE A 95 5.71 3.93 -0.95
N VAL A 96 6.18 2.67 -0.97
CA VAL A 96 6.09 1.81 -2.17
C VAL A 96 4.62 1.63 -2.60
N VAL A 97 3.74 1.42 -1.65
CA VAL A 97 2.30 1.24 -1.92
C VAL A 97 1.68 2.48 -2.52
N ILE A 98 1.91 3.65 -1.91
CA ILE A 98 1.41 4.92 -2.44
C ILE A 98 1.96 5.17 -3.83
N LEU A 99 3.25 4.92 -4.04
CA LEU A 99 3.91 5.15 -5.32
C LEU A 99 3.30 4.28 -6.44
N VAL A 100 3.07 3.00 -6.17
CA VAL A 100 2.43 2.09 -7.12
C VAL A 100 1.00 2.52 -7.40
N ALA A 101 0.23 2.87 -6.37
CA ALA A 101 -1.15 3.33 -6.55
C ALA A 101 -1.23 4.60 -7.40
N LEU A 102 -0.40 5.60 -7.10
CA LEU A 102 -0.35 6.84 -7.89
C LEU A 102 0.15 6.60 -9.32
N ALA A 103 1.08 5.67 -9.54
CA ALA A 103 1.53 5.31 -10.88
C ALA A 103 0.40 4.68 -11.71
N ILE A 104 -0.39 3.79 -11.11
CA ILE A 104 -1.58 3.19 -11.77
C ILE A 104 -2.62 4.27 -12.04
N GLU A 105 -2.91 5.13 -11.07
CA GLU A 105 -3.87 6.24 -11.25
C GLU A 105 -3.42 7.21 -12.35
N GLY A 106 -2.13 7.56 -12.41
CA GLY A 106 -1.57 8.36 -13.48
C GLY A 106 -1.69 7.71 -14.86
N LEU A 107 -1.51 6.39 -14.93
CA LEU A 107 -1.71 5.61 -16.15
C LEU A 107 -3.19 5.61 -16.57
N VAL A 108 -4.11 5.34 -15.64
CA VAL A 108 -5.56 5.38 -15.88
C VAL A 108 -6.00 6.77 -16.36
N ALA A 109 -5.53 7.83 -15.68
CA ALA A 109 -5.81 9.21 -16.07
C ALA A 109 -5.29 9.53 -17.48
N THR A 110 -4.12 9.03 -17.85
CA THR A 110 -3.55 9.20 -19.19
C THR A 110 -4.42 8.52 -20.26
N PHE A 111 -4.84 7.27 -20.04
CA PHE A 111 -5.73 6.56 -20.98
C PHE A 111 -7.08 7.27 -21.11
N ARG A 112 -7.66 7.72 -19.99
CA ARG A 112 -8.93 8.45 -20.01
C ARG A 112 -8.78 9.78 -20.78
N ALA A 113 -7.75 10.57 -20.49
CA ALA A 113 -7.48 11.84 -21.19
C ALA A 113 -7.28 11.66 -22.69
N MET A 114 -6.55 10.63 -23.12
CA MET A 114 -6.36 10.34 -24.55
C MET A 114 -7.68 10.03 -25.30
N HIS A 115 -8.69 9.54 -24.60
CA HIS A 115 -9.92 9.06 -25.22
C HIS A 115 -11.09 10.04 -25.05
N GLU A 116 -11.17 10.77 -23.95
CA GLU A 116 -12.29 11.64 -23.61
C GLU A 116 -11.98 13.12 -23.90
N ASP A 117 -10.84 13.60 -23.41
CA ASP A 117 -10.44 14.99 -23.54
C ASP A 117 -8.92 15.13 -23.56
N PRO A 118 -8.28 15.27 -24.74
CA PRO A 118 -6.84 15.43 -24.85
C PRO A 118 -6.25 16.63 -24.09
N ALA A 119 -7.07 17.65 -23.77
CA ALA A 119 -6.61 18.78 -22.97
C ALA A 119 -6.25 18.38 -21.53
N GLN A 120 -6.80 17.27 -21.03
CA GLN A 120 -6.50 16.73 -19.71
C GLN A 120 -5.19 15.94 -19.65
N LEU A 121 -4.53 15.66 -20.78
CA LEU A 121 -3.23 14.99 -20.81
C LEU A 121 -2.17 15.73 -19.99
N LEU A 122 -2.23 17.04 -19.92
CA LEU A 122 -1.29 17.82 -19.11
C LEU A 122 -1.46 17.54 -17.62
N TYR A 123 -2.71 17.39 -17.15
CA TYR A 123 -2.99 17.01 -15.74
C TYR A 123 -2.57 15.57 -15.46
N ALA A 124 -2.83 14.63 -16.36
CA ALA A 124 -2.38 13.26 -16.23
C ALA A 124 -0.84 13.18 -16.20
N ALA A 125 -0.15 13.92 -17.06
CA ALA A 125 1.31 14.02 -17.05
C ALA A 125 1.84 14.58 -15.73
N SER A 126 1.15 15.55 -15.12
CA SER A 126 1.55 16.11 -13.83
C SER A 126 1.51 15.07 -12.69
N ILE A 127 0.56 14.14 -12.71
CA ILE A 127 0.51 13.02 -11.76
C ILE A 127 1.74 12.13 -11.94
N LEU A 128 2.09 11.77 -13.19
CA LEU A 128 3.27 10.93 -13.46
C LEU A 128 4.59 11.63 -13.08
N ILE A 129 4.68 12.94 -13.28
CA ILE A 129 5.82 13.73 -12.81
C ILE A 129 5.89 13.71 -11.28
N ALA A 130 4.77 13.88 -10.59
CA ALA A 130 4.72 13.78 -9.13
C ALA A 130 5.17 12.40 -8.64
N VAL A 131 4.77 11.32 -9.32
CA VAL A 131 5.24 9.95 -9.04
C VAL A 131 6.75 9.84 -9.22
N ALA A 132 7.30 10.40 -10.29
CA ALA A 132 8.75 10.39 -10.55
C ALA A 132 9.52 11.16 -9.46
N VAL A 133 9.02 12.32 -9.01
CA VAL A 133 9.60 13.10 -7.91
C VAL A 133 9.54 12.32 -6.59
N LEU A 134 8.41 11.68 -6.30
CA LEU A 134 8.27 10.83 -5.13
C LEU A 134 9.24 9.65 -5.16
N LEU A 135 9.41 9.00 -6.32
CA LEU A 135 10.36 7.90 -6.50
C LEU A 135 11.80 8.36 -6.25
N ALA A 136 12.17 9.52 -6.78
CA ALA A 136 13.50 10.12 -6.54
C ALA A 136 13.70 10.45 -5.06
N ALA A 137 12.72 11.07 -4.41
CA ALA A 137 12.75 11.37 -2.98
C ALA A 137 12.88 10.10 -2.14
N TRP A 138 12.17 9.04 -2.51
CA TRP A 138 12.29 7.74 -1.85
C TRP A 138 13.68 7.11 -2.05
N GLY A 139 14.24 7.20 -3.25
CA GLY A 139 15.61 6.75 -3.53
C GLY A 139 16.64 7.46 -2.66
N ILE A 140 16.52 8.79 -2.52
CA ILE A 140 17.37 9.60 -1.62
C ILE A 140 17.17 9.17 -0.16
N PHE A 141 15.93 8.98 0.27
CA PHE A 141 15.62 8.52 1.61
C PHE A 141 16.28 7.16 1.93
N VAL A 142 16.18 6.19 1.02
CA VAL A 142 16.80 4.87 1.16
C VAL A 142 18.33 4.99 1.22
N TYR A 143 18.92 5.83 0.38
CA TYR A 143 20.36 6.07 0.37
C TYR A 143 20.86 6.67 1.70
N LEU A 144 20.19 7.71 2.21
CA LEU A 144 20.53 8.34 3.48
C LEU A 144 20.34 7.40 4.67
N ASN A 145 19.32 6.55 4.61
CA ASN A 145 19.06 5.58 5.66
C ASN A 145 20.08 4.45 5.72
N ARG A 146 20.67 4.07 4.59
CA ARG A 146 21.74 3.09 4.57
C ARG A 146 22.95 3.56 5.39
N ALA A 147 23.27 4.84 5.31
CA ALA A 147 24.32 5.44 6.13
C ALA A 147 23.97 5.41 7.63
N ALA A 148 22.69 5.62 7.98
CA ALA A 148 22.22 5.52 9.36
C ALA A 148 22.22 4.08 9.91
N GLU A 149 22.01 3.06 9.04
CA GLU A 149 22.12 1.63 9.44
C GLU A 149 23.54 1.23 9.82
N GLU A 150 24.53 1.79 9.16
CA GLU A 150 25.94 1.54 9.46
C GLU A 150 26.34 2.12 10.82
N LEU A 151 25.59 3.11 11.33
CA LEU A 151 25.81 3.73 12.65
C LEU A 151 25.12 2.98 13.80
N GLU A 152 24.07 2.18 13.54
CA GLU A 152 23.32 1.41 14.56
C GLU A 152 23.15 -0.07 14.18
N PRO A 153 24.24 -0.87 14.11
CA PRO A 153 24.15 -2.26 13.65
C PRO A 153 23.41 -3.19 14.63
N GLU A 154 23.39 -2.89 15.92
CA GLU A 154 22.72 -3.70 16.95
C GLU A 154 21.19 -3.63 16.83
N ALA A 155 20.62 -2.45 16.64
CA ALA A 155 19.18 -2.27 16.45
C ALA A 155 18.65 -3.00 15.20
N MET A 156 19.46 -3.07 14.16
CA MET A 156 19.13 -3.80 12.94
C MET A 156 19.23 -5.33 13.15
N ALA A 157 20.18 -5.80 13.93
CA ALA A 157 20.32 -7.22 14.25
C ALA A 157 19.11 -7.72 15.04
N ASP A 158 18.61 -6.93 15.99
CA ASP A 158 17.42 -7.26 16.79
C ASP A 158 16.14 -7.27 15.94
N ALA A 159 15.98 -6.30 15.06
CA ALA A 159 14.87 -6.28 14.11
C ALA A 159 14.85 -7.51 13.19
N LYS A 160 16.02 -7.96 12.70
CA LYS A 160 16.15 -9.18 11.89
C LYS A 160 15.88 -10.48 12.69
N ARG A 161 16.21 -10.50 13.98
CA ARG A 161 15.90 -11.64 14.86
C ARG A 161 14.40 -11.81 15.07
N GLU A 162 13.67 -10.70 15.21
CA GLU A 162 12.22 -10.75 15.34
C GLU A 162 11.51 -11.18 14.07
N ASP A 163 11.94 -10.71 12.91
CA ASP A 163 11.39 -11.17 11.63
C ASP A 163 11.55 -12.70 11.45
N LYS A 164 12.67 -13.26 11.94
CA LYS A 164 12.87 -14.70 11.94
C LYS A 164 11.93 -15.43 12.90
N LYS A 165 11.62 -14.86 14.07
CA LYS A 165 10.67 -15.44 15.02
C LYS A 165 9.24 -15.44 14.46
N LEU A 166 8.81 -14.32 13.86
CA LEU A 166 7.51 -14.21 13.22
C LEU A 166 7.34 -15.20 12.06
N LYS A 167 8.34 -15.33 11.18
CA LYS A 167 8.32 -16.31 10.10
C LYS A 167 8.25 -17.76 10.62
N LYS A 168 8.85 -18.04 11.77
CA LYS A 168 8.79 -19.37 12.39
C LYS A 168 7.41 -19.68 12.98
N ILE A 169 6.72 -18.68 13.52
CA ILE A 169 5.36 -18.80 14.06
C ILE A 169 4.37 -19.01 12.91
N ILE A 170 4.42 -18.18 11.88
CA ILE A 170 3.54 -18.27 10.70
C ILE A 170 3.82 -19.55 9.88
N GLY A 171 5.06 -20.00 9.79
CA GLY A 171 5.45 -21.22 9.05
C GLY A 171 5.17 -22.53 9.79
N THR A 172 4.76 -22.49 11.07
CA THR A 172 4.43 -23.70 11.85
C THR A 172 2.96 -24.08 11.75
N ASP A 173 2.08 -23.13 11.34
CA ASP A 173 0.64 -23.38 11.15
C ASP A 173 0.27 -23.93 9.76
N THR A 174 1.25 -24.15 8.88
CA THR A 174 1.04 -24.70 7.52
C THR A 174 1.64 -26.10 7.29
N LYS A 175 1.71 -26.93 8.38
CA LYS A 175 2.01 -28.38 8.22
C LYS A 175 0.94 -29.24 8.81
#